data_b26f6d0df538282c72643d23da5121cc
#
_entry.id   b26f6d0df538282c72643d23da5121cc
#
_cell.length_a   1.000
_cell.length_b   1.000
_cell.length_c   1.000
_cell.angle_alpha   90.00
_cell.angle_beta   90.00
_cell.angle_gamma   90.00
#
_symmetry.space_group_name_H-M   'P 1'
#
loop_
_entity.id
_entity.type
_entity.pdbx_description
1 polymer ?
#
loop_
_entity_poly.entity_id
_entity_poly.type
_entity_poly.pdbx_seq_one_letter_code
_entity_poly.pdbx_strand_id
1 'polypeptide(L)'
;MARASGERENLSFTTAAKLIDAGIPTAFQSGYEGYVPKTRVVLYEAAITLAHGLSFEQALAAVTSDAARILGIDDRVGSIEVGKDGDLALYDGDPFEYTSHAIGTVIDGVQVSDTVK
;
A
#
# COMPACT_ATOMS: atom_id res chain seq x y z
N MET A 1 4.23 7.39 -10.16
CA MET A 1 4.47 8.31 -11.31
C MET A 1 5.22 7.55 -12.40
N ALA A 2 4.58 7.31 -13.52
CA ALA A 2 5.27 6.73 -14.66
C ALA A 2 6.22 7.78 -15.27
N ARG A 3 7.48 7.45 -15.40
CA ARG A 3 8.53 8.32 -15.95
C ARG A 3 9.20 7.70 -17.17
N ALA A 4 8.48 7.11 -18.07
CA ALA A 4 9.09 6.72 -19.34
C ALA A 4 8.81 7.80 -20.39
N SER A 5 9.85 8.34 -20.98
CA SER A 5 9.76 9.13 -22.19
C SER A 5 9.24 8.22 -23.30
N GLY A 6 8.04 8.46 -23.79
CA GLY A 6 7.39 7.67 -24.84
C GLY A 6 6.17 6.85 -24.36
N GLU A 7 6.04 6.52 -23.09
CA GLU A 7 4.90 5.77 -22.54
C GLU A 7 3.87 6.67 -21.83
N ARG A 8 3.91 7.98 -22.07
CA ARG A 8 3.01 8.94 -21.40
C ARG A 8 1.67 9.11 -22.06
N GLU A 9 1.49 8.56 -23.24
CA GLU A 9 0.19 8.52 -23.86
C GLU A 9 -0.73 7.60 -23.06
N ASN A 10 -1.85 8.13 -22.58
CA ASN A 10 -2.85 7.42 -21.78
C ASN A 10 -2.50 7.19 -20.29
N LEU A 11 -1.59 7.93 -19.70
CA LEU A 11 -1.46 7.96 -18.24
C LEU A 11 -2.78 8.42 -17.62
N SER A 12 -3.30 7.62 -16.69
CA SER A 12 -4.54 7.90 -15.99
C SER A 12 -4.44 7.50 -14.52
N PHE A 13 -4.88 8.37 -13.64
CA PHE A 13 -5.02 8.05 -12.22
C PHE A 13 -6.10 7.00 -11.96
N THR A 14 -7.02 6.76 -12.91
CA THR A 14 -8.08 5.74 -12.80
C THR A 14 -7.60 4.34 -13.23
N THR A 15 -6.35 4.15 -13.61
CA THR A 15 -5.86 2.86 -14.12
C THR A 15 -6.02 1.75 -13.09
N ALA A 16 -5.65 2.01 -11.83
CA ALA A 16 -5.78 1.01 -10.76
C ALA A 16 -7.24 0.60 -10.54
N ALA A 17 -8.17 1.57 -10.50
CA ALA A 17 -9.60 1.29 -10.35
C ALA A 17 -10.11 0.40 -11.51
N LYS A 18 -9.77 0.72 -12.74
CA LYS A 18 -10.17 -0.07 -13.92
C LYS A 18 -9.63 -1.49 -13.90
N LEU A 19 -8.40 -1.69 -13.43
CA LEU A 19 -7.81 -3.02 -13.32
C LEU A 19 -8.51 -3.85 -12.24
N ILE A 20 -8.73 -3.28 -11.07
CA ILE A 20 -9.40 -3.92 -9.94
C ILE A 20 -10.86 -4.25 -10.28
N ASP A 21 -11.59 -3.32 -10.91
CA ASP A 21 -12.97 -3.54 -11.37
C ASP A 21 -13.05 -4.63 -12.44
N ALA A 22 -12.01 -4.80 -13.23
CA ALA A 22 -11.88 -5.90 -14.21
C ALA A 22 -11.45 -7.22 -13.57
N GLY A 23 -11.27 -7.29 -12.25
CA GLY A 23 -10.84 -8.48 -11.53
C GLY A 23 -9.36 -8.82 -11.71
N ILE A 24 -8.53 -7.86 -12.14
CA ILE A 24 -7.10 -8.06 -12.33
C ILE A 24 -6.38 -7.78 -11.00
N PRO A 25 -5.64 -8.77 -10.45
CA PRO A 25 -4.87 -8.57 -9.23
C PRO A 25 -3.92 -7.39 -9.37
N THR A 26 -4.03 -6.41 -8.47
CA THR A 26 -3.29 -5.15 -8.56
C THR A 26 -2.69 -4.81 -7.20
N ALA A 27 -1.42 -4.45 -7.18
CA ALA A 27 -0.73 -3.97 -5.99
C ALA A 27 0.06 -2.70 -6.31
N PHE A 28 0.28 -1.87 -5.28
CA PHE A 28 1.08 -0.66 -5.40
C PHE A 28 2.52 -0.92 -4.95
N GLN A 29 3.42 -0.23 -5.62
CA GLN A 29 4.82 -0.16 -5.21
C GLN A 29 5.32 1.27 -5.35
N SER A 30 6.30 1.62 -4.53
CA SER A 30 6.85 2.97 -4.49
C SER A 30 7.84 3.30 -5.62
N GLY A 31 7.96 2.52 -6.66
CA GLY A 31 8.90 2.73 -7.76
C GLY A 31 10.36 2.87 -7.32
N TYR A 32 11.28 2.50 -8.16
CA TYR A 32 12.72 2.66 -7.92
C TYR A 32 13.27 3.82 -8.74
N GLU A 33 13.86 4.81 -8.05
CA GLU A 33 14.72 5.82 -8.66
C GLU A 33 16.05 5.79 -7.92
N GLY A 34 17.16 5.56 -8.65
CA GLY A 34 18.47 5.30 -8.07
C GLY A 34 19.03 6.42 -7.16
N TYR A 35 18.42 7.59 -7.17
CA TYR A 35 18.81 8.75 -6.38
C TYR A 35 17.81 9.16 -5.29
N VAL A 36 16.62 8.55 -5.26
CA VAL A 36 15.58 8.85 -4.26
C VAL A 36 14.92 7.56 -3.79
N PRO A 37 15.19 7.12 -2.55
CA PRO A 37 14.42 6.03 -1.96
C PRO A 37 12.97 6.46 -1.74
N LYS A 38 12.03 5.88 -2.49
CA LYS A 38 10.60 6.21 -2.40
C LYS A 38 9.82 5.25 -1.50
N THR A 39 10.48 4.52 -0.62
CA THR A 39 9.81 3.53 0.25
C THR A 39 8.68 4.11 1.11
N ARG A 40 8.74 5.41 1.40
CA ARG A 40 7.72 6.10 2.21
C ARG A 40 6.49 6.57 1.43
N VAL A 41 6.50 6.46 0.09
CA VAL A 41 5.41 7.02 -0.73
C VAL A 41 4.38 6.00 -1.19
N VAL A 42 4.50 4.72 -0.83
CA VAL A 42 3.53 3.69 -1.24
C VAL A 42 2.11 4.00 -0.74
N LEU A 43 1.95 4.47 0.49
CA LEU A 43 0.65 4.88 1.02
C LEU A 43 0.11 6.13 0.32
N TYR A 44 0.98 7.06 -0.06
CA TYR A 44 0.60 8.24 -0.82
C TYR A 44 0.14 7.88 -2.24
N GLU A 45 0.81 6.94 -2.90
CA GLU A 45 0.39 6.42 -4.21
C GLU A 45 -1.00 5.74 -4.11
N ALA A 46 -1.24 4.98 -3.04
CA ALA A 46 -2.55 4.39 -2.75
C ALA A 46 -3.61 5.48 -2.47
N ALA A 47 -3.28 6.48 -1.66
CA ALA A 47 -4.17 7.60 -1.31
C ALA A 47 -4.66 8.38 -2.55
N ILE A 48 -3.79 8.60 -3.54
CA ILE A 48 -4.20 9.24 -4.81
C ILE A 48 -5.31 8.45 -5.50
N THR A 49 -5.27 7.12 -5.43
CA THR A 49 -6.26 6.29 -6.11
C THR A 49 -7.65 6.33 -5.48
N LEU A 50 -7.75 6.65 -4.18
CA LEU A 50 -9.04 6.91 -3.51
C LEU A 50 -9.80 8.08 -4.16
N ALA A 51 -9.08 9.16 -4.49
CA ALA A 51 -9.67 10.30 -5.20
C ALA A 51 -10.05 9.97 -6.67
N HIS A 52 -9.61 8.81 -7.17
CA HIS A 52 -9.76 8.42 -8.56
C HIS A 52 -10.47 7.08 -8.77
N GLY A 53 -11.33 6.69 -7.81
CA GLY A 53 -12.32 5.63 -7.99
C GLY A 53 -12.13 4.36 -7.19
N LEU A 54 -11.05 4.21 -6.40
CA LEU A 54 -10.94 3.09 -5.46
C LEU A 54 -11.68 3.37 -4.15
N SER A 55 -12.25 2.33 -3.55
CA SER A 55 -12.69 2.38 -2.16
C SER A 55 -11.49 2.28 -1.20
N PHE A 56 -11.72 2.63 0.07
CA PHE A 56 -10.71 2.47 1.13
C PHE A 56 -10.23 1.01 1.21
N GLU A 57 -11.16 0.06 1.21
CA GLU A 57 -10.88 -1.36 1.30
C GLU A 57 -10.05 -1.87 0.11
N GLN A 58 -10.36 -1.40 -1.10
CA GLN A 58 -9.61 -1.75 -2.30
C GLN A 58 -8.17 -1.19 -2.26
N ALA A 59 -8.02 0.07 -1.85
CA ALA A 59 -6.70 0.68 -1.71
C ALA A 59 -5.86 0.00 -0.61
N LEU A 60 -6.50 -0.35 0.51
CA LEU A 60 -5.85 -1.08 1.60
C LEU A 60 -5.43 -2.48 1.17
N ALA A 61 -6.32 -3.22 0.51
CA ALA A 61 -6.01 -4.55 -0.01
C ALA A 61 -4.82 -4.52 -0.99
N ALA A 62 -4.76 -3.52 -1.86
CA ALA A 62 -3.68 -3.37 -2.85
C ALA A 62 -2.29 -3.11 -2.23
N VAL A 63 -2.20 -2.68 -0.97
CA VAL A 63 -0.93 -2.52 -0.24
C VAL A 63 -0.72 -3.59 0.84
N THR A 64 -1.69 -4.49 1.04
CA THR A 64 -1.64 -5.56 2.05
C THR A 64 -1.97 -6.92 1.45
N SER A 65 -3.21 -7.36 1.52
CA SER A 65 -3.63 -8.72 1.17
C SER A 65 -3.46 -9.06 -0.32
N ASP A 66 -3.75 -8.13 -1.23
CA ASP A 66 -3.58 -8.38 -2.66
C ASP A 66 -2.09 -8.36 -3.05
N ALA A 67 -1.30 -7.48 -2.42
CA ALA A 67 0.15 -7.48 -2.58
C ALA A 67 0.76 -8.81 -2.10
N ALA A 68 0.35 -9.31 -0.92
CA ALA A 68 0.80 -10.58 -0.38
C ALA A 68 0.43 -11.75 -1.31
N ARG A 69 -0.80 -11.75 -1.84
CA ARG A 69 -1.28 -12.77 -2.78
C ARG A 69 -0.50 -12.77 -4.09
N ILE A 70 -0.21 -11.59 -4.67
CA ILE A 70 0.60 -11.46 -5.89
C ILE A 70 2.02 -11.99 -5.66
N LEU A 71 2.58 -11.80 -4.46
CA LEU A 71 3.90 -12.29 -4.09
C LEU A 71 3.91 -13.77 -3.65
N GLY A 72 2.75 -14.40 -3.47
CA GLY A 72 2.62 -15.77 -3.00
C GLY A 72 3.04 -15.99 -1.54
N ILE A 73 2.80 -15.00 -0.68
CA ILE A 73 3.12 -15.01 0.76
C ILE A 73 1.90 -14.71 1.63
N ASP A 74 0.71 -14.80 1.06
CA ASP A 74 -0.56 -14.50 1.72
C ASP A 74 -0.98 -15.53 2.78
N ASP A 75 -0.31 -16.67 2.83
CA ASP A 75 -0.39 -17.63 3.94
C ASP A 75 0.25 -17.12 5.23
N ARG A 76 1.17 -16.16 5.13
CA ARG A 76 1.92 -15.62 6.27
C ARG A 76 1.56 -14.19 6.63
N VAL A 77 1.31 -13.33 5.66
CA VAL A 77 1.16 -11.89 5.85
C VAL A 77 0.00 -11.31 5.02
N GLY A 78 -0.26 -10.02 5.14
CA GLY A 78 -1.23 -9.27 4.33
C GLY A 78 -2.61 -9.14 4.95
N SER A 79 -2.92 -9.91 6.00
CA SER A 79 -4.18 -9.81 6.77
C SER A 79 -3.94 -10.17 8.23
N ILE A 80 -4.85 -9.73 9.09
CA ILE A 80 -4.83 -10.03 10.53
C ILE A 80 -5.68 -11.27 10.76
N GLU A 81 -5.04 -12.44 10.78
CA GLU A 81 -5.70 -13.73 10.95
C GLU A 81 -4.87 -14.64 11.87
N VAL A 82 -5.55 -15.54 12.57
CA VAL A 82 -4.88 -16.52 13.44
C VAL A 82 -3.99 -17.42 12.59
N GLY A 83 -2.72 -17.52 12.98
CA GLY A 83 -1.72 -18.35 12.29
C GLY A 83 -0.82 -17.59 11.32
N LYS A 84 -1.11 -16.31 11.07
CA LYS A 84 -0.22 -15.42 10.30
C LYS A 84 0.80 -14.71 11.20
N ASP A 85 1.85 -14.20 10.57
CA ASP A 85 2.88 -13.42 11.23
C ASP A 85 2.27 -12.16 11.85
N GLY A 86 2.68 -11.81 13.05
CA GLY A 86 2.17 -10.67 13.80
C GLY A 86 2.87 -9.36 13.39
N ASP A 87 2.83 -9.03 12.10
CA ASP A 87 3.47 -7.83 11.52
C ASP A 87 2.44 -6.74 11.30
N LEU A 88 2.51 -5.66 12.10
CA LEU A 88 1.51 -4.59 12.11
C LEU A 88 2.17 -3.22 12.06
N ALA A 89 1.53 -2.30 11.34
CA ALA A 89 1.78 -0.87 11.47
C ALA A 89 0.57 -0.22 12.15
N LEU A 90 0.81 0.58 13.17
CA LEU A 90 -0.20 1.27 13.96
C LEU A 90 -0.23 2.74 13.57
N TYR A 91 -1.42 3.28 13.33
CA TYR A 91 -1.65 4.66 12.94
C TYR A 91 -2.58 5.36 13.94
N ASP A 92 -2.43 6.67 14.08
CA ASP A 92 -3.32 7.52 14.90
C ASP A 92 -4.59 7.97 14.15
N GLY A 93 -4.75 7.53 12.90
CA GLY A 93 -5.91 7.82 12.05
C GLY A 93 -5.89 6.97 10.78
N ASP A 94 -6.60 7.43 9.75
CA ASP A 94 -6.60 6.79 8.44
C ASP A 94 -5.19 6.84 7.81
N PRO A 95 -4.57 5.70 7.46
CA PRO A 95 -3.21 5.66 6.90
C PRO A 95 -3.07 6.37 5.55
N PHE A 96 -4.17 6.65 4.86
CA PHE A 96 -4.18 7.37 3.59
C PHE A 96 -4.36 8.88 3.75
N GLU A 97 -4.64 9.35 4.95
CA GLU A 97 -4.74 10.78 5.25
C GLU A 97 -3.37 11.38 5.58
N TYR A 98 -3.07 12.53 4.99
CA TYR A 98 -1.78 13.21 5.18
C TYR A 98 -1.49 13.58 6.64
N THR A 99 -2.54 13.79 7.43
CA THR A 99 -2.44 14.17 8.85
C THR A 99 -2.21 12.99 9.78
N SER A 100 -2.38 11.76 9.31
CA SER A 100 -2.18 10.54 10.11
C SER A 100 -0.70 10.17 10.16
N HIS A 101 -0.28 9.66 11.32
CA HIS A 101 1.10 9.27 11.57
C HIS A 101 1.17 7.79 11.97
N ALA A 102 2.23 7.12 11.55
CA ALA A 102 2.57 5.83 12.13
C ALA A 102 3.05 6.04 13.56
N ILE A 103 2.35 5.45 14.53
CA ILE A 103 2.62 5.57 15.97
C ILE A 103 3.26 4.33 16.58
N GLY A 104 3.37 3.25 15.82
CA GLY A 104 4.02 2.04 16.29
C GLY A 104 4.18 1.00 15.18
N THR A 105 5.09 0.07 15.45
CA THR A 105 5.34 -1.10 14.59
C THR A 105 5.47 -2.33 15.45
N VAL A 106 4.82 -3.41 15.01
CA VAL A 106 4.92 -4.75 15.62
C VAL A 106 5.53 -5.67 14.57
N ILE A 107 6.52 -6.48 14.94
CA ILE A 107 7.14 -7.51 14.09
C ILE A 107 7.14 -8.82 14.90
N ASP A 108 6.67 -9.89 14.29
CA ASP A 108 6.51 -11.20 14.95
C ASP A 108 5.76 -11.12 16.30
N GLY A 109 4.76 -10.25 16.39
CA GLY A 109 4.00 -10.02 17.62
C GLY A 109 4.71 -9.20 18.69
N VAL A 110 5.92 -8.70 18.43
CA VAL A 110 6.69 -7.85 19.34
C VAL A 110 6.68 -6.41 18.89
N GLN A 111 6.30 -5.49 19.76
CA GLN A 111 6.40 -4.06 19.47
C GLN A 111 7.87 -3.63 19.39
N VAL A 112 8.29 -3.21 18.20
CA VAL A 112 9.70 -2.84 17.92
C VAL A 112 9.91 -1.34 17.84
N SER A 113 8.85 -0.56 17.67
CA SER A 113 8.88 0.90 17.76
C SER A 113 7.58 1.44 18.34
N ASP A 114 7.70 2.47 19.13
CA ASP A 114 6.63 3.37 19.54
C ASP A 114 7.10 4.80 19.28
N THR A 115 6.27 5.59 18.64
CA THR A 115 6.53 7.02 18.55
C THR A 115 5.76 7.70 19.66
N VAL A 116 6.35 7.72 20.84
CA VAL A 116 5.86 8.59 21.92
C VAL A 116 6.29 10.00 21.57
N LYS A 117 5.32 10.86 21.24
CA LYS A 117 5.54 12.31 21.18
C LYS A 117 5.45 12.91 22.56
#